data_499cd425aac352405f4bf0859d9f61b3
#
_entry.id   499cd425aac352405f4bf0859d9f61b3
#
_cell.length_a   1.000
_cell.length_b   1.000
_cell.length_c   1.000
_cell.angle_alpha   90.00
_cell.angle_beta   90.00
_cell.angle_gamma   90.00
#
_symmetry.space_group_name_H-M   'P 1'
#
loop_
_entity.id
_entity.type
_entity.pdbx_description
1 polymer ?
#
loop_
_entity_poly.entity_id
_entity_poly.type
_entity_poly.pdbx_seq_one_letter_code
_entity_poly.pdbx_strand_id
1 'polypeptide(L)'
;MSKILPDMPMVAALLLAALSLPAWGGDYALGVGFTLAMWIALVQSWSLLSATTGYVSLGHAVFCGIGAYAMVLMLPLAGLVPAVLFGGAMAALAALLIGVPVMRVRGPYFVILTFGLAELAKAVVMQVETSLGQFSRLIFGTPTLVQLYWAMLALAVLAVVAAALLHRSRLGAGLVAIRENEEAAEAVGVPVVRLKVTALVLSAVIPGMIGGLMTLRTAYFDAAQAFDPVMSFTTLTMAVVGGMRSPRGPFLGAIAFVLLSEALWLRLPQLYMIALGALLIVFILFAPRGLAGIVERVFARRPSAAERKASDGAA
;
A
#
# COMPACT_ATOMS: atom_id res chain seq x y z
N MET A 1 -20.61 12.02 10.66
CA MET A 1 -20.08 10.64 10.75
C MET A 1 -20.34 9.75 9.51
N SER A 2 -20.95 10.22 8.43
CA SER A 2 -21.31 9.42 7.23
C SER A 2 -20.35 9.50 6.03
N LYS A 3 -19.16 10.10 6.16
CA LYS A 3 -18.27 10.40 5.01
C LYS A 3 -16.98 9.53 4.94
N ILE A 4 -16.95 8.37 5.58
CA ILE A 4 -15.68 7.59 5.74
C ILE A 4 -15.54 6.42 4.75
N LEU A 5 -16.61 6.00 4.11
CA LEU A 5 -16.48 5.06 2.99
C LEU A 5 -16.57 5.83 1.66
N PRO A 6 -15.76 5.50 0.65
CA PRO A 6 -16.08 5.89 -0.72
C PRO A 6 -17.53 5.46 -0.96
N ASP A 7 -18.28 6.26 -1.71
CA ASP A 7 -19.69 5.98 -1.95
C ASP A 7 -19.87 4.48 -2.21
N MET A 8 -20.58 3.80 -1.31
CA MET A 8 -20.79 2.34 -1.35
C MET A 8 -21.05 1.81 -2.77
N PRO A 9 -21.83 2.51 -3.63
CA PRO A 9 -22.06 2.07 -5.00
C PRO A 9 -20.81 2.11 -5.89
N MET A 10 -19.89 3.07 -5.71
CA MET A 10 -18.68 3.15 -6.53
C MET A 10 -17.69 2.02 -6.17
N VAL A 11 -17.48 1.74 -4.89
CA VAL A 11 -16.63 0.63 -4.47
C VAL A 11 -17.24 -0.70 -4.87
N ALA A 12 -18.55 -0.86 -4.72
CA ALA A 12 -19.26 -2.05 -5.16
C ALA A 12 -19.15 -2.25 -6.69
N ALA A 13 -19.29 -1.19 -7.48
CA ALA A 13 -19.14 -1.26 -8.94
C ALA A 13 -17.70 -1.64 -9.34
N LEU A 14 -16.68 -1.06 -8.69
CA LEU A 14 -15.27 -1.42 -8.92
C LEU A 14 -14.98 -2.87 -8.52
N LEU A 15 -15.53 -3.33 -7.41
CA LEU A 15 -15.40 -4.72 -6.98
C LEU A 15 -16.10 -5.68 -7.95
N LEU A 16 -17.31 -5.36 -8.40
CA LEU A 16 -18.02 -6.16 -9.40
C LEU A 16 -17.26 -6.23 -10.72
N ALA A 17 -16.71 -5.11 -11.19
CA ALA A 17 -15.87 -5.07 -12.37
C ALA A 17 -14.60 -5.91 -12.19
N ALA A 18 -13.93 -5.83 -11.04
CA ALA A 18 -12.77 -6.64 -10.73
C ALA A 18 -13.12 -8.14 -10.63
N LEU A 19 -14.24 -8.50 -10.02
CA LEU A 19 -14.71 -9.88 -9.92
C LEU A 19 -15.08 -10.48 -11.28
N SER A 20 -15.59 -9.67 -12.22
CA SER A 20 -15.96 -10.13 -13.57
C SER A 20 -14.77 -10.21 -14.54
N LEU A 21 -13.62 -9.59 -14.22
CA LEU A 21 -12.46 -9.50 -15.11
C LEU A 21 -11.95 -10.86 -15.62
N PRO A 22 -11.86 -11.94 -14.82
CA PRO A 22 -11.41 -13.24 -15.32
C PRO A 22 -12.35 -13.90 -16.33
N ALA A 23 -13.62 -13.48 -16.39
CA ALA A 23 -14.61 -14.11 -17.29
C ALA A 23 -14.52 -13.55 -18.73
N TRP A 24 -14.10 -12.29 -18.92
CA TRP A 24 -14.08 -11.61 -20.22
C TRP A 24 -12.74 -10.92 -20.54
N GLY A 25 -11.88 -10.76 -19.55
CA GLY A 25 -10.56 -10.16 -19.71
C GLY A 25 -9.53 -11.17 -20.21
N GLY A 26 -8.75 -10.82 -21.24
CA GLY A 26 -7.57 -11.59 -21.64
C GLY A 26 -6.43 -11.46 -20.62
N ASP A 27 -5.31 -12.19 -20.84
CA ASP A 27 -4.14 -12.22 -19.96
C ASP A 27 -3.57 -10.83 -19.67
N TYR A 28 -3.63 -9.91 -20.63
CA TYR A 28 -3.22 -8.52 -20.46
C TYR A 28 -4.09 -7.80 -19.41
N ALA A 29 -5.41 -7.90 -19.54
CA ALA A 29 -6.32 -7.26 -18.58
C ALA A 29 -6.18 -7.84 -17.16
N LEU A 30 -5.99 -9.15 -17.06
CA LEU A 30 -5.66 -9.81 -15.79
C LEU A 30 -4.33 -9.31 -15.21
N GLY A 31 -3.33 -9.10 -16.06
CA GLY A 31 -2.03 -8.53 -15.66
C GLY A 31 -2.14 -7.12 -15.11
N VAL A 32 -2.90 -6.25 -15.78
CA VAL A 32 -3.18 -4.88 -15.31
C VAL A 32 -4.00 -4.91 -14.02
N GLY A 33 -5.03 -5.75 -13.96
CA GLY A 33 -5.86 -5.93 -12.77
C GLY A 33 -5.06 -6.42 -11.55
N PHE A 34 -4.13 -7.36 -11.74
CA PHE A 34 -3.20 -7.82 -10.71
C PHE A 34 -2.34 -6.65 -10.20
N THR A 35 -1.75 -5.87 -11.10
CA THR A 35 -0.90 -4.72 -10.75
C THR A 35 -1.70 -3.65 -10.00
N LEU A 36 -2.93 -3.37 -10.44
CA LEU A 36 -3.82 -2.44 -9.77
C LEU A 36 -4.18 -2.90 -8.35
N ALA A 37 -4.58 -4.17 -8.19
CA ALA A 37 -4.89 -4.76 -6.89
C ALA A 37 -3.66 -4.73 -5.96
N MET A 38 -2.48 -5.05 -6.47
CA MET A 38 -1.22 -5.01 -5.75
C MET A 38 -0.92 -3.61 -5.19
N TRP A 39 -0.99 -2.58 -6.01
CA TRP A 39 -0.70 -1.21 -5.58
C TRP A 39 -1.76 -0.68 -4.62
N ILE A 40 -3.05 -1.01 -4.83
CA ILE A 40 -4.11 -0.69 -3.87
C ILE A 40 -3.79 -1.31 -2.50
N ALA A 41 -3.43 -2.60 -2.47
CA ALA A 41 -3.11 -3.29 -1.23
C ALA A 41 -1.88 -2.70 -0.52
N LEU A 42 -0.80 -2.42 -1.27
CA LEU A 42 0.42 -1.81 -0.73
C LEU A 42 0.18 -0.41 -0.16
N VAL A 43 -0.49 0.45 -0.92
CA VAL A 43 -0.74 1.84 -0.50
C VAL A 43 -1.69 1.90 0.69
N GLN A 44 -2.71 1.02 0.73
CA GLN A 44 -3.61 0.93 1.86
C GLN A 44 -2.91 0.36 3.11
N SER A 45 -2.07 -0.65 2.97
CA SER A 45 -1.30 -1.17 4.11
C SER A 45 -0.30 -0.14 4.63
N TRP A 46 0.37 0.59 3.74
CA TRP A 46 1.24 1.70 4.12
C TRP A 46 0.49 2.79 4.88
N SER A 47 -0.76 3.07 4.49
CA SER A 47 -1.59 4.07 5.15
C SER A 47 -1.97 3.71 6.58
N LEU A 48 -2.01 2.41 6.93
CA LEU A 48 -2.27 1.95 8.31
C LEU A 48 -1.28 2.52 9.32
N LEU A 49 -0.03 2.69 8.92
CA LEU A 49 1.00 3.33 9.74
C LEU A 49 1.11 4.82 9.39
N SER A 50 1.48 5.13 8.15
CA SER A 50 2.01 6.43 7.80
C SER A 50 0.94 7.51 7.71
N ALA A 51 -0.24 7.21 7.16
CA ALA A 51 -1.33 8.18 7.09
C ALA A 51 -1.99 8.43 8.46
N THR A 52 -2.00 7.41 9.35
CA THR A 52 -2.62 7.51 10.67
C THR A 52 -1.72 8.15 11.71
N THR A 53 -0.41 7.90 11.68
CA THR A 53 0.56 8.41 12.66
C THR A 53 1.32 9.66 12.20
N GLY A 54 1.31 9.95 10.88
CA GLY A 54 2.15 11.00 10.29
C GLY A 54 3.62 10.58 10.08
N TYR A 55 4.01 9.38 10.46
CA TYR A 55 5.37 8.85 10.30
C TYR A 55 5.52 8.21 8.92
N VAL A 56 6.25 8.84 8.00
CA VAL A 56 6.51 8.32 6.66
C VAL A 56 7.51 7.17 6.74
N SER A 57 7.06 5.94 6.47
CA SER A 57 7.92 4.75 6.44
C SER A 57 8.35 4.41 5.02
N LEU A 58 9.65 4.23 4.80
CA LEU A 58 10.24 3.70 3.56
C LEU A 58 10.69 2.23 3.71
N GLY A 59 10.30 1.57 4.80
CA GLY A 59 10.68 0.19 5.10
C GLY A 59 9.77 -0.89 4.50
N HIS A 60 8.73 -0.55 3.73
CA HIS A 60 7.75 -1.54 3.22
C HIS A 60 8.38 -2.59 2.30
N ALA A 61 9.42 -2.23 1.53
CA ALA A 61 10.17 -3.17 0.71
C ALA A 61 10.81 -4.31 1.52
N VAL A 62 11.24 -4.05 2.77
CA VAL A 62 11.78 -5.11 3.66
C VAL A 62 10.73 -6.18 3.93
N PHE A 63 9.51 -5.76 4.25
CA PHE A 63 8.43 -6.69 4.56
C PHE A 63 8.02 -7.50 3.33
N CYS A 64 8.02 -6.88 2.14
CA CYS A 64 7.83 -7.60 0.88
C CYS A 64 8.93 -8.64 0.65
N GLY A 65 10.20 -8.25 0.82
CA GLY A 65 11.33 -9.16 0.67
C GLY A 65 11.28 -10.34 1.64
N ILE A 66 11.10 -10.09 2.93
CA ILE A 66 10.99 -11.15 3.95
C ILE A 66 9.83 -12.09 3.62
N GLY A 67 8.67 -11.53 3.24
CA GLY A 67 7.51 -12.32 2.86
C GLY A 67 7.73 -13.15 1.61
N ALA A 68 8.44 -12.62 0.60
CA ALA A 68 8.81 -13.33 -0.61
C ALA A 68 9.69 -14.57 -0.31
N TYR A 69 10.73 -14.39 0.52
CA TYR A 69 11.58 -15.50 0.95
C TYR A 69 10.79 -16.56 1.73
N ALA A 70 10.01 -16.12 2.72
CA ALA A 70 9.20 -17.03 3.53
C ALA A 70 8.21 -17.84 2.68
N MET A 71 7.55 -17.16 1.73
CA MET A 71 6.58 -17.80 0.84
C MET A 71 7.24 -18.79 -0.13
N VAL A 72 8.37 -18.44 -0.74
CA VAL A 72 9.09 -19.35 -1.65
C VAL A 72 9.54 -20.64 -0.94
N LEU A 73 9.95 -20.54 0.33
CA LEU A 73 10.31 -21.69 1.14
C LEU A 73 9.11 -22.57 1.50
N MET A 74 7.96 -21.96 1.79
CA MET A 74 6.77 -22.67 2.26
C MET A 74 5.90 -23.23 1.13
N LEU A 75 5.98 -22.65 -0.08
CA LEU A 75 5.14 -23.02 -1.23
C LEU A 75 5.16 -24.51 -1.59
N PRO A 76 6.35 -25.18 -1.71
CA PRO A 76 6.41 -26.59 -2.05
C PRO A 76 5.89 -27.51 -0.96
N LEU A 77 5.83 -27.04 0.30
CA LEU A 77 5.44 -27.84 1.46
C LEU A 77 3.92 -27.79 1.72
N ALA A 78 3.29 -26.65 1.52
CA ALA A 78 1.93 -26.41 2.00
C ALA A 78 0.98 -25.80 0.94
N GLY A 79 1.48 -25.47 -0.25
CA GLY A 79 0.69 -24.83 -1.30
C GLY A 79 0.50 -23.32 -1.11
N LEU A 80 -0.29 -22.69 -2.01
CA LEU A 80 -0.36 -21.23 -2.15
C LEU A 80 -0.88 -20.53 -0.90
N VAL A 81 -2.05 -20.92 -0.39
CA VAL A 81 -2.73 -20.16 0.69
C VAL A 81 -1.92 -20.16 1.98
N PRO A 82 -1.45 -21.32 2.51
CA PRO A 82 -0.59 -21.32 3.68
C PRO A 82 0.74 -20.59 3.47
N ALA A 83 1.32 -20.65 2.27
CA ALA A 83 2.57 -19.95 1.96
C ALA A 83 2.38 -18.42 2.00
N VAL A 84 1.27 -17.89 1.45
CA VAL A 84 0.91 -16.46 1.53
C VAL A 84 0.76 -16.02 2.98
N LEU A 85 0.01 -16.78 3.78
CA LEU A 85 -0.20 -16.48 5.21
C LEU A 85 1.11 -16.52 5.99
N PHE A 86 1.98 -17.49 5.70
CA PHE A 86 3.30 -17.60 6.30
C PHE A 86 4.20 -16.40 5.97
N GLY A 87 4.18 -15.93 4.71
CA GLY A 87 4.87 -14.69 4.30
C GLY A 87 4.42 -13.48 5.11
N GLY A 88 3.12 -13.30 5.29
CA GLY A 88 2.56 -12.24 6.14
C GLY A 88 2.95 -12.37 7.61
N ALA A 89 2.93 -13.58 8.16
CA ALA A 89 3.32 -13.85 9.54
C ALA A 89 4.80 -13.55 9.80
N MET A 90 5.68 -13.94 8.88
CA MET A 90 7.12 -13.67 8.99
C MET A 90 7.43 -12.16 8.88
N ALA A 91 6.74 -11.44 8.01
CA ALA A 91 6.84 -9.98 7.93
C ALA A 91 6.32 -9.30 9.20
N ALA A 92 5.23 -9.78 9.79
CA ALA A 92 4.70 -9.28 11.07
C ALA A 92 5.69 -9.52 12.22
N LEU A 93 6.30 -10.72 12.27
CA LEU A 93 7.32 -11.05 13.25
C LEU A 93 8.54 -10.13 13.13
N ALA A 94 9.04 -9.92 11.91
CA ALA A 94 10.14 -8.99 11.65
C ALA A 94 9.77 -7.56 12.09
N ALA A 95 8.56 -7.09 11.74
CA ALA A 95 8.06 -5.78 12.16
C ALA A 95 7.96 -5.65 13.69
N LEU A 96 7.59 -6.71 14.40
CA LEU A 96 7.54 -6.72 15.86
C LEU A 96 8.94 -6.63 16.46
N LEU A 97 9.91 -7.39 15.94
CA LEU A 97 11.29 -7.42 16.44
C LEU A 97 11.99 -6.07 16.27
N ILE A 98 11.87 -5.45 15.09
CA ILE A 98 12.51 -4.16 14.80
C ILE A 98 11.66 -2.96 15.22
N GLY A 99 10.37 -3.16 15.45
CA GLY A 99 9.41 -2.09 15.66
C GLY A 99 9.68 -1.26 16.93
N VAL A 100 10.04 -1.92 18.03
CA VAL A 100 10.29 -1.21 19.31
C VAL A 100 11.46 -0.22 19.20
N PRO A 101 12.66 -0.58 18.71
CA PRO A 101 13.73 0.38 18.53
C PRO A 101 13.43 1.43 17.46
N VAL A 102 12.83 1.05 16.34
CA VAL A 102 12.56 1.95 15.23
C VAL A 102 11.50 3.00 15.60
N MET A 103 10.45 2.63 16.33
CA MET A 103 9.36 3.54 16.71
C MET A 103 9.74 4.52 17.84
N ARG A 104 10.94 4.42 18.42
CA ARG A 104 11.47 5.42 19.36
C ARG A 104 12.07 6.63 18.63
N VAL A 105 12.41 6.49 17.36
CA VAL A 105 12.97 7.58 16.55
C VAL A 105 11.83 8.47 16.04
N ARG A 106 12.00 9.79 16.13
CA ARG A 106 10.98 10.79 15.80
C ARG A 106 11.37 11.61 14.57
N GLY A 107 10.37 12.14 13.89
CA GLY A 107 10.53 13.12 12.80
C GLY A 107 11.26 12.58 11.57
N PRO A 108 12.07 13.41 10.88
CA PRO A 108 12.74 13.03 9.64
C PRO A 108 13.75 11.88 9.79
N TYR A 109 14.31 11.71 10.98
CA TYR A 109 15.25 10.62 11.26
C TYR A 109 14.59 9.24 11.13
N PHE A 110 13.29 9.13 11.37
CA PHE A 110 12.54 7.89 11.17
C PHE A 110 12.52 7.47 9.68
N VAL A 111 12.37 8.42 8.76
CA VAL A 111 12.38 8.15 7.31
C VAL A 111 13.73 7.61 6.88
N ILE A 112 14.82 8.27 7.31
CA ILE A 112 16.20 7.86 7.00
C ILE A 112 16.49 6.48 7.60
N LEU A 113 16.08 6.25 8.86
CA LEU A 113 16.28 4.98 9.55
C LEU A 113 15.56 3.83 8.84
N THR A 114 14.29 4.01 8.46
CA THR A 114 13.51 2.96 7.80
C THR A 114 14.03 2.65 6.39
N PHE A 115 14.53 3.66 5.67
CA PHE A 115 15.21 3.46 4.39
C PHE A 115 16.56 2.75 4.58
N GLY A 116 17.39 3.18 5.55
CA GLY A 116 18.67 2.55 5.85
C GLY A 116 18.52 1.09 6.29
N LEU A 117 17.49 0.77 7.08
CA LEU A 117 17.16 -0.61 7.45
C LEU A 117 16.73 -1.44 6.23
N ALA A 118 16.05 -0.85 5.26
CA ALA A 118 15.68 -1.53 4.02
C ALA A 118 16.92 -1.90 3.20
N GLU A 119 17.84 -0.97 3.02
CA GLU A 119 19.12 -1.21 2.32
C GLU A 119 20.01 -2.20 3.08
N LEU A 120 20.05 -2.12 4.42
CA LEU A 120 20.78 -3.08 5.24
C LEU A 120 20.21 -4.49 5.09
N ALA A 121 18.90 -4.67 5.17
CA ALA A 121 18.27 -5.97 4.99
C ALA A 121 18.58 -6.56 3.61
N LYS A 122 18.48 -5.76 2.55
CA LYS A 122 18.86 -6.12 1.19
C LYS A 122 20.32 -6.58 1.12
N ALA A 123 21.25 -5.77 1.65
CA ALA A 123 22.68 -6.06 1.62
C ALA A 123 23.02 -7.36 2.38
N VAL A 124 22.41 -7.58 3.55
CA VAL A 124 22.59 -8.80 4.35
C VAL A 124 22.11 -10.02 3.59
N VAL A 125 20.91 -9.97 3.00
CA VAL A 125 20.35 -11.09 2.25
C VAL A 125 21.20 -11.39 1.01
N MET A 126 21.61 -10.38 0.24
CA MET A 126 22.49 -10.56 -0.92
C MET A 126 23.85 -11.17 -0.52
N GLN A 127 24.42 -10.75 0.62
CA GLN A 127 25.69 -11.31 1.11
C GLN A 127 25.51 -12.78 1.52
N VAL A 128 24.41 -13.14 2.17
CA VAL A 128 24.11 -14.53 2.53
C VAL A 128 23.92 -15.39 1.28
N GLU A 129 23.15 -14.94 0.28
CA GLU A 129 22.98 -15.67 -0.99
C GLU A 129 24.32 -15.87 -1.73
N THR A 130 25.14 -14.82 -1.77
CA THR A 130 26.49 -14.88 -2.38
C THR A 130 27.35 -15.92 -1.66
N SER A 131 27.34 -15.95 -0.34
CA SER A 131 28.11 -16.92 0.45
C SER A 131 27.64 -18.36 0.29
N LEU A 132 26.36 -18.56 0.00
CA LEU A 132 25.75 -19.86 -0.28
C LEU A 132 25.88 -20.29 -1.75
N GLY A 133 26.45 -19.44 -2.62
CA GLY A 133 26.52 -19.66 -4.06
C GLY A 133 25.16 -19.72 -4.75
N GLN A 134 24.14 -19.15 -4.11
CA GLN A 134 22.77 -19.14 -4.61
C GLN A 134 22.41 -17.71 -5.02
N PHE A 135 22.46 -17.45 -6.31
CA PHE A 135 22.07 -16.12 -6.80
C PHE A 135 20.55 -16.12 -7.10
N SER A 136 20.17 -15.91 -8.30
CA SER A 136 18.77 -15.93 -8.71
C SER A 136 18.24 -17.38 -8.92
N ARG A 137 16.93 -17.58 -8.68
CA ARG A 137 16.28 -18.89 -8.82
C ARG A 137 15.03 -18.79 -9.68
N LEU A 138 14.84 -19.78 -10.56
CA LEU A 138 13.57 -20.00 -11.22
C LEU A 138 12.64 -20.79 -10.30
N ILE A 139 11.39 -20.36 -10.20
CA ILE A 139 10.36 -21.05 -9.43
C ILE A 139 9.52 -21.86 -10.40
N PHE A 140 9.54 -23.19 -10.23
CA PHE A 140 8.74 -24.11 -11.02
C PHE A 140 7.40 -24.41 -10.33
N GLY A 141 6.37 -24.73 -11.12
CA GLY A 141 5.06 -25.04 -10.57
C GLY A 141 4.30 -23.83 -10.04
N THR A 142 4.54 -22.65 -10.62
CA THR A 142 3.82 -21.44 -10.24
C THR A 142 2.32 -21.58 -10.50
N PRO A 143 1.47 -21.01 -9.64
CA PRO A 143 0.04 -20.94 -9.85
C PRO A 143 -0.32 -20.20 -11.14
N THR A 144 -1.50 -20.48 -11.68
CA THR A 144 -2.00 -19.76 -12.86
C THR A 144 -2.20 -18.26 -12.60
N LEU A 145 -2.11 -17.44 -13.66
CA LEU A 145 -2.32 -16.00 -13.53
C LEU A 145 -3.68 -15.66 -12.89
N VAL A 146 -4.70 -16.46 -13.18
CA VAL A 146 -6.04 -16.32 -12.60
C VAL A 146 -6.02 -16.56 -11.09
N GLN A 147 -5.31 -17.60 -10.62
CA GLN A 147 -5.17 -17.86 -9.18
C GLN A 147 -4.40 -16.76 -8.46
N LEU A 148 -3.32 -16.26 -9.06
CA LEU A 148 -2.55 -15.15 -8.53
C LEU A 148 -3.40 -13.86 -8.48
N TYR A 149 -4.21 -13.61 -9.51
CA TYR A 149 -5.14 -12.48 -9.55
C TYR A 149 -6.13 -12.53 -8.40
N TRP A 150 -6.80 -13.68 -8.18
CA TRP A 150 -7.76 -13.83 -7.08
C TRP A 150 -7.12 -13.64 -5.71
N ALA A 151 -5.92 -14.20 -5.50
CA ALA A 151 -5.17 -14.00 -4.26
C ALA A 151 -4.83 -12.52 -4.02
N MET A 152 -4.36 -11.83 -5.07
CA MET A 152 -4.02 -10.40 -4.98
C MET A 152 -5.25 -9.52 -4.77
N LEU A 153 -6.37 -9.81 -5.44
CA LEU A 153 -7.63 -9.11 -5.25
C LEU A 153 -8.15 -9.28 -3.82
N ALA A 154 -8.07 -10.48 -3.27
CA ALA A 154 -8.43 -10.74 -1.87
C ALA A 154 -7.58 -9.92 -0.90
N LEU A 155 -6.27 -9.80 -1.15
CA LEU A 155 -5.38 -8.94 -0.34
C LEU A 155 -5.71 -7.45 -0.49
N ALA A 156 -6.09 -6.99 -1.68
CA ALA A 156 -6.51 -5.60 -1.88
C ALA A 156 -7.79 -5.29 -1.09
N VAL A 157 -8.77 -6.18 -1.13
CA VAL A 157 -10.01 -6.05 -0.33
C VAL A 157 -9.69 -6.07 1.16
N LEU A 158 -8.84 -7.02 1.60
CA LEU A 158 -8.40 -7.11 2.99
C LEU A 158 -7.73 -5.81 3.46
N ALA A 159 -6.84 -5.23 2.64
CA ALA A 159 -6.15 -3.98 2.95
C ALA A 159 -7.12 -2.81 3.11
N VAL A 160 -8.08 -2.67 2.18
CA VAL A 160 -9.11 -1.62 2.24
C VAL A 160 -9.99 -1.77 3.47
N VAL A 161 -10.42 -2.99 3.77
CA VAL A 161 -11.23 -3.29 4.96
C VAL A 161 -10.44 -3.03 6.25
N ALA A 162 -9.18 -3.47 6.31
CA ALA A 162 -8.31 -3.23 7.46
C ALA A 162 -8.10 -1.73 7.72
N ALA A 163 -7.86 -0.94 6.66
CA ALA A 163 -7.75 0.51 6.77
C ALA A 163 -9.06 1.15 7.27
N ALA A 164 -10.21 0.73 6.73
CA ALA A 164 -11.52 1.24 7.15
C ALA A 164 -11.84 0.89 8.61
N LEU A 165 -11.52 -0.33 9.05
CA LEU A 165 -11.70 -0.77 10.43
C LEU A 165 -10.77 -0.04 11.39
N LEU A 166 -9.50 0.15 11.02
CA LEU A 166 -8.53 0.89 11.83
C LEU A 166 -9.01 2.32 12.07
N HIS A 167 -9.44 3.03 11.04
CA HIS A 167 -9.95 4.41 11.18
C HIS A 167 -11.18 4.53 12.08
N ARG A 168 -11.96 3.47 12.26
CA ARG A 168 -13.15 3.42 13.14
C ARG A 168 -12.83 2.91 14.54
N SER A 169 -11.66 2.37 14.75
CA SER A 169 -11.26 1.73 16.01
C SER A 169 -10.71 2.75 17.02
N ARG A 170 -10.67 2.34 18.30
CA ARG A 170 -9.97 3.11 19.35
C ARG A 170 -8.48 3.23 19.08
N LEU A 171 -7.88 2.20 18.45
CA LEU A 171 -6.50 2.23 17.97
C LEU A 171 -6.28 3.37 16.98
N GLY A 172 -7.13 3.49 15.96
CA GLY A 172 -7.05 4.55 14.96
C GLY A 172 -7.20 5.94 15.58
N ALA A 173 -8.11 6.11 16.54
CA ALA A 173 -8.24 7.40 17.26
C ALA A 173 -6.96 7.76 18.03
N GLY A 174 -6.32 6.79 18.70
CA GLY A 174 -5.04 6.99 19.38
C GLY A 174 -3.90 7.35 18.42
N LEU A 175 -3.83 6.68 17.24
CA LEU A 175 -2.83 6.98 16.22
C LEU A 175 -3.01 8.39 15.63
N VAL A 176 -4.24 8.83 15.40
CA VAL A 176 -4.53 10.19 14.95
C VAL A 176 -4.15 11.22 16.02
N ALA A 177 -4.39 10.95 17.31
CA ALA A 177 -3.94 11.81 18.38
C ALA A 177 -2.40 11.98 18.40
N ILE A 178 -1.67 10.88 18.18
CA ILE A 178 -0.20 10.89 18.03
C ILE A 178 0.22 11.75 16.84
N ARG A 179 -0.48 11.66 15.72
CA ARG A 179 -0.19 12.46 14.52
C ARG A 179 -0.36 13.97 14.75
N GLU A 180 -1.38 14.35 15.47
CA GLU A 180 -1.65 15.79 15.73
C GLU A 180 -0.63 16.36 16.74
N ASN A 181 -0.37 15.67 17.85
CA ASN A 181 0.70 16.03 18.79
C ASN A 181 1.07 14.82 19.68
N GLU A 182 2.26 14.26 19.45
CA GLU A 182 2.74 13.07 20.16
C GLU A 182 2.94 13.30 21.65
N GLU A 183 3.50 14.46 22.03
CA GLU A 183 3.78 14.80 23.42
C GLU A 183 2.48 15.02 24.22
N ALA A 184 1.51 15.70 23.60
CA ALA A 184 0.20 15.88 24.23
C ALA A 184 -0.55 14.56 24.38
N ALA A 185 -0.47 13.66 23.40
CA ALA A 185 -1.06 12.33 23.46
C ALA A 185 -0.44 11.50 24.61
N GLU A 186 0.88 11.56 24.77
CA GLU A 186 1.59 10.88 25.85
C GLU A 186 1.20 11.44 27.22
N ALA A 187 1.05 12.77 27.34
CA ALA A 187 0.67 13.44 28.60
C ALA A 187 -0.74 13.05 29.09
N VAL A 188 -1.67 12.73 28.16
CA VAL A 188 -3.03 12.25 28.52
C VAL A 188 -3.10 10.72 28.66
N GLY A 189 -1.95 10.03 28.67
CA GLY A 189 -1.85 8.60 28.96
C GLY A 189 -1.99 7.67 27.75
N VAL A 190 -1.88 8.19 26.51
CA VAL A 190 -1.86 7.33 25.30
C VAL A 190 -0.54 6.56 25.24
N PRO A 191 -0.56 5.22 25.12
CA PRO A 191 0.66 4.40 25.07
C PRO A 191 1.31 4.48 23.69
N VAL A 192 1.98 5.59 23.38
CA VAL A 192 2.49 5.99 22.06
C VAL A 192 3.29 4.88 21.38
N VAL A 193 4.33 4.36 22.03
CA VAL A 193 5.22 3.34 21.43
C VAL A 193 4.45 2.07 21.10
N ARG A 194 3.56 1.61 22.00
CA ARG A 194 2.78 0.39 21.75
C ARG A 194 1.84 0.56 20.56
N LEU A 195 1.17 1.71 20.44
CA LEU A 195 0.27 1.98 19.33
C LEU A 195 1.02 2.06 18.00
N LYS A 196 2.17 2.75 17.95
CA LYS A 196 3.01 2.85 16.76
C LYS A 196 3.54 1.47 16.33
N VAL A 197 4.02 0.64 17.28
CA VAL A 197 4.48 -0.73 16.96
C VAL A 197 3.33 -1.59 16.45
N THR A 198 2.15 -1.51 17.06
CA THR A 198 0.98 -2.25 16.58
C THR A 198 0.59 -1.83 15.17
N ALA A 199 0.61 -0.52 14.86
CA ALA A 199 0.36 -0.02 13.51
C ALA A 199 1.41 -0.51 12.50
N LEU A 200 2.70 -0.54 12.90
CA LEU A 200 3.77 -1.08 12.06
C LEU A 200 3.55 -2.57 11.74
N VAL A 201 3.26 -3.37 12.76
CA VAL A 201 3.01 -4.82 12.58
C VAL A 201 1.81 -5.05 11.65
N LEU A 202 0.70 -4.36 11.88
CA LEU A 202 -0.48 -4.46 11.01
C LEU A 202 -0.17 -4.04 9.57
N SER A 203 0.63 -2.97 9.40
CA SER A 203 1.03 -2.49 8.08
C SER A 203 2.05 -3.42 7.38
N ALA A 204 2.77 -4.26 8.10
CA ALA A 204 3.77 -5.17 7.54
C ALA A 204 3.18 -6.49 7.01
N VAL A 205 2.04 -6.94 7.55
CA VAL A 205 1.41 -8.22 7.17
C VAL A 205 1.12 -8.30 5.67
N ILE A 206 0.45 -7.28 5.14
CA ILE A 206 0.00 -7.27 3.75
C ILE A 206 1.17 -7.21 2.75
N PRO A 207 2.17 -6.32 2.89
CA PRO A 207 3.38 -6.36 2.06
C PRO A 207 4.08 -7.71 2.09
N GLY A 208 4.16 -8.36 3.28
CA GLY A 208 4.72 -9.71 3.39
C GLY A 208 3.97 -10.74 2.56
N MET A 209 2.64 -10.67 2.49
CA MET A 209 1.84 -11.52 1.62
C MET A 209 2.01 -11.19 0.13
N ILE A 210 2.11 -9.91 -0.21
CA ILE A 210 2.25 -9.42 -1.59
C ILE A 210 3.59 -9.82 -2.19
N GLY A 211 4.69 -9.69 -1.44
CA GLY A 211 6.04 -9.95 -1.93
C GLY A 211 6.18 -11.34 -2.56
N GLY A 212 5.61 -12.37 -1.94
CA GLY A 212 5.59 -13.71 -2.49
C GLY A 212 4.75 -13.85 -3.76
N LEU A 213 3.57 -13.24 -3.82
CA LEU A 213 2.72 -13.27 -5.02
C LEU A 213 3.36 -12.57 -6.21
N MET A 214 4.09 -11.47 -5.99
CA MET A 214 4.87 -10.81 -7.03
C MET A 214 5.94 -11.73 -7.61
N THR A 215 6.67 -12.39 -6.74
CA THR A 215 7.73 -13.35 -7.11
C THR A 215 7.17 -14.52 -7.92
N LEU A 216 6.01 -15.05 -7.52
CA LEU A 216 5.34 -16.13 -8.27
C LEU A 216 4.85 -15.69 -9.65
N ARG A 217 4.44 -14.44 -9.80
CA ARG A 217 4.01 -13.89 -11.09
C ARG A 217 5.17 -13.83 -12.10
N THR A 218 6.35 -13.46 -11.65
CA THR A 218 7.55 -13.38 -12.50
C THR A 218 8.20 -14.73 -12.72
N ALA A 219 7.85 -15.75 -11.91
CA ALA A 219 8.50 -17.07 -11.85
C ALA A 219 10.02 -16.98 -11.65
N TYR A 220 10.50 -15.80 -11.25
CA TYR A 220 11.91 -15.49 -11.04
C TYR A 220 12.08 -14.82 -9.68
N PHE A 221 13.05 -15.28 -8.92
CA PHE A 221 13.35 -14.82 -7.58
C PHE A 221 14.78 -14.31 -7.48
N ASP A 222 14.90 -13.05 -7.10
CA ASP A 222 16.17 -12.36 -6.88
C ASP A 222 16.05 -11.44 -5.66
N ALA A 223 17.06 -11.44 -4.80
CA ALA A 223 17.11 -10.60 -3.61
C ALA A 223 17.04 -9.10 -3.94
N ALA A 224 17.72 -8.67 -5.00
CA ALA A 224 17.74 -7.27 -5.40
C ALA A 224 16.33 -6.76 -5.74
N GLN A 225 15.54 -7.58 -6.44
CA GLN A 225 14.16 -7.26 -6.81
C GLN A 225 13.19 -7.39 -5.62
N ALA A 226 13.39 -8.40 -4.77
CA ALA A 226 12.50 -8.64 -3.62
C ALA A 226 12.56 -7.51 -2.57
N PHE A 227 13.73 -6.86 -2.43
CA PHE A 227 13.97 -5.74 -1.52
C PHE A 227 14.13 -4.40 -2.25
N ASP A 228 13.52 -4.22 -3.42
CA ASP A 228 13.66 -2.99 -4.21
C ASP A 228 13.06 -1.78 -3.48
N PRO A 229 13.87 -0.78 -3.09
CA PRO A 229 13.38 0.41 -2.40
C PRO A 229 12.48 1.28 -3.26
N VAL A 230 12.55 1.16 -4.60
CA VAL A 230 11.66 1.88 -5.54
C VAL A 230 10.19 1.58 -5.23
N MET A 231 9.88 0.36 -4.79
CA MET A 231 8.53 -0.01 -4.35
C MET A 231 8.03 0.87 -3.19
N SER A 232 8.87 1.14 -2.18
CA SER A 232 8.51 2.00 -1.05
C SER A 232 8.30 3.46 -1.48
N PHE A 233 9.15 3.98 -2.36
CA PHE A 233 9.00 5.33 -2.92
C PHE A 233 7.74 5.46 -3.78
N THR A 234 7.46 4.48 -4.62
CA THR A 234 6.25 4.47 -5.44
C THR A 234 4.98 4.40 -4.59
N THR A 235 5.00 3.58 -3.53
CA THR A 235 3.88 3.49 -2.56
C THR A 235 3.64 4.84 -1.88
N LEU A 236 4.71 5.49 -1.39
CA LEU A 236 4.63 6.84 -0.82
C LEU A 236 4.07 7.85 -1.82
N THR A 237 4.58 7.83 -3.05
CA THR A 237 4.15 8.75 -4.11
C THR A 237 2.67 8.61 -4.41
N MET A 238 2.17 7.38 -4.56
CA MET A 238 0.74 7.11 -4.76
C MET A 238 -0.11 7.64 -3.59
N ALA A 239 0.36 7.45 -2.35
CA ALA A 239 -0.35 7.94 -1.17
C ALA A 239 -0.39 9.48 -1.11
N VAL A 240 0.72 10.15 -1.46
CA VAL A 240 0.81 11.63 -1.51
C VAL A 240 -0.09 12.18 -2.61
N VAL A 241 -0.01 11.61 -3.82
CA VAL A 241 -0.86 11.99 -4.96
C VAL A 241 -2.33 11.81 -4.63
N GLY A 242 -2.68 10.72 -3.95
CA GLY A 242 -4.04 10.46 -3.51
C GLY A 242 -4.53 11.44 -2.43
N GLY A 243 -3.63 11.90 -1.57
CA GLY A 243 -3.92 12.76 -0.41
C GLY A 243 -3.94 11.99 0.89
N MET A 244 -2.84 12.00 1.63
CA MET A 244 -2.61 11.19 2.84
C MET A 244 -3.58 11.49 4.00
N ARG A 245 -4.15 12.69 4.05
CA ARG A 245 -5.06 13.10 5.14
C ARG A 245 -6.48 12.55 5.00
N SER A 246 -6.88 12.20 3.79
CA SER A 246 -8.19 11.61 3.52
C SER A 246 -8.10 10.07 3.55
N PRO A 247 -9.00 9.35 4.26
CA PRO A 247 -9.02 7.89 4.25
C PRO A 247 -9.20 7.26 2.86
N ARG A 248 -9.74 8.05 1.92
CA ARG A 248 -9.97 7.67 0.51
C ARG A 248 -8.78 7.98 -0.39
N GLY A 249 -7.92 8.91 0.05
CA GLY A 249 -6.81 9.42 -0.73
C GLY A 249 -5.88 8.31 -1.25
N PRO A 250 -5.31 7.47 -0.39
CA PRO A 250 -4.39 6.41 -0.80
C PRO A 250 -4.99 5.47 -1.86
N PHE A 251 -6.28 5.13 -1.74
CA PHE A 251 -7.00 4.31 -2.71
C PHE A 251 -7.12 5.00 -4.09
N LEU A 252 -7.55 6.26 -4.11
CA LEU A 252 -7.67 7.04 -5.34
C LEU A 252 -6.32 7.29 -5.99
N GLY A 253 -5.29 7.52 -5.18
CA GLY A 253 -3.92 7.70 -5.64
C GLY A 253 -3.36 6.46 -6.34
N ALA A 254 -3.58 5.27 -5.78
CA ALA A 254 -3.16 4.02 -6.39
C ALA A 254 -3.84 3.80 -7.75
N ILE A 255 -5.16 3.99 -7.84
CA ILE A 255 -5.91 3.83 -9.09
C ILE A 255 -5.41 4.83 -10.14
N ALA A 256 -5.37 6.11 -9.80
CA ALA A 256 -4.98 7.16 -10.73
C ALA A 256 -3.55 6.96 -11.24
N PHE A 257 -2.62 6.60 -10.34
CA PHE A 257 -1.23 6.38 -10.70
C PHE A 257 -1.06 5.17 -11.63
N VAL A 258 -1.70 4.03 -11.32
CA VAL A 258 -1.59 2.83 -12.16
C VAL A 258 -2.21 3.06 -13.54
N LEU A 259 -3.40 3.65 -13.61
CA LEU A 259 -4.04 3.95 -14.90
C LEU A 259 -3.23 4.92 -15.75
N LEU A 260 -2.65 5.94 -15.10
CA LEU A 260 -1.79 6.90 -15.77
C LEU A 260 -0.49 6.26 -16.27
N SER A 261 0.14 5.46 -15.42
CA SER A 261 1.36 4.70 -15.72
C SER A 261 1.13 3.79 -16.93
N GLU A 262 0.00 3.07 -16.95
CA GLU A 262 -0.39 2.20 -18.05
C GLU A 262 -0.64 2.97 -19.35
N ALA A 263 -1.37 4.09 -19.27
CA ALA A 263 -1.62 4.94 -20.43
C ALA A 263 -0.34 5.55 -21.04
N LEU A 264 0.62 5.93 -20.18
CA LEU A 264 1.92 6.43 -20.61
C LEU A 264 2.78 5.31 -21.22
N TRP A 265 2.80 4.13 -20.61
CA TRP A 265 3.50 2.96 -21.14
C TRP A 265 3.02 2.58 -22.55
N LEU A 266 1.70 2.57 -22.76
CA LEU A 266 1.11 2.24 -24.06
C LEU A 266 1.40 3.29 -25.14
N ARG A 267 1.52 4.57 -24.77
CA ARG A 267 1.66 5.67 -25.73
C ARG A 267 3.11 6.12 -25.93
N LEU A 268 3.93 6.08 -24.88
CA LEU A 268 5.26 6.64 -24.83
C LEU A 268 6.24 5.72 -24.08
N PRO A 269 6.46 4.46 -24.53
CA PRO A 269 7.23 3.48 -23.79
C PRO A 269 8.68 3.92 -23.51
N GLN A 270 9.30 4.70 -24.40
CA GLN A 270 10.67 5.17 -24.24
C GLN A 270 10.80 6.37 -23.28
N LEU A 271 9.74 7.17 -23.15
CA LEU A 271 9.72 8.38 -22.32
C LEU A 271 8.90 8.21 -21.04
N TYR A 272 8.33 7.04 -20.84
CA TYR A 272 7.38 6.75 -19.77
C TYR A 272 7.90 7.19 -18.38
N MET A 273 9.14 6.83 -18.01
CA MET A 273 9.69 7.19 -16.70
C MET A 273 9.88 8.70 -16.53
N ILE A 274 10.33 9.39 -17.59
CA ILE A 274 10.52 10.84 -17.57
C ILE A 274 9.18 11.54 -17.51
N ALA A 275 8.22 11.11 -18.35
CA ALA A 275 6.88 11.67 -18.38
C ALA A 275 6.15 11.48 -17.06
N LEU A 276 6.27 10.29 -16.45
CA LEU A 276 5.70 9.99 -15.14
C LEU A 276 6.31 10.86 -14.05
N GLY A 277 7.64 10.98 -14.00
CA GLY A 277 8.34 11.82 -13.03
C GLY A 277 7.98 13.31 -13.17
N ALA A 278 7.96 13.83 -14.39
CA ALA A 278 7.57 15.22 -14.67
C ALA A 278 6.11 15.49 -14.23
N LEU A 279 5.20 14.59 -14.56
CA LEU A 279 3.79 14.70 -14.19
C LEU A 279 3.59 14.63 -12.68
N LEU A 280 4.36 13.80 -11.97
CA LEU A 280 4.34 13.75 -10.50
C LEU A 280 4.80 15.08 -9.89
N ILE A 281 5.86 15.70 -10.41
CA ILE A 281 6.33 17.01 -9.94
C ILE A 281 5.23 18.05 -10.13
N VAL A 282 4.65 18.11 -11.32
CA VAL A 282 3.53 19.01 -11.62
C VAL A 282 2.36 18.76 -10.65
N PHE A 283 2.00 17.49 -10.43
CA PHE A 283 0.90 17.14 -9.55
C PHE A 283 1.14 17.58 -8.11
N ILE A 284 2.33 17.34 -7.55
CA ILE A 284 2.69 17.74 -6.18
C ILE A 284 2.66 19.26 -6.03
N LEU A 285 3.11 20.02 -7.04
CA LEU A 285 3.11 21.48 -7.01
C LEU A 285 1.70 22.09 -7.08
N PHE A 286 0.83 21.54 -7.93
CA PHE A 286 -0.49 22.12 -8.20
C PHE A 286 -1.63 21.50 -7.37
N ALA A 287 -1.44 20.30 -6.81
CA ALA A 287 -2.46 19.59 -6.02
C ALA A 287 -1.97 19.24 -4.60
N PRO A 288 -1.63 20.21 -3.73
CA PRO A 288 -1.05 19.95 -2.41
C PRO A 288 -1.98 19.20 -1.44
N ARG A 289 -3.29 19.13 -1.75
CA ARG A 289 -4.29 18.35 -0.99
C ARG A 289 -4.56 16.97 -1.62
N GLY A 290 -3.86 16.62 -2.71
CA GLY A 290 -4.05 15.38 -3.45
C GLY A 290 -5.39 15.31 -4.22
N LEU A 291 -5.59 14.18 -4.90
CA LEU A 291 -6.83 13.89 -5.66
C LEU A 291 -8.08 13.92 -4.77
N ALA A 292 -7.99 13.41 -3.54
CA ALA A 292 -9.11 13.46 -2.60
C ALA A 292 -9.60 14.88 -2.35
N GLY A 293 -8.70 15.85 -2.23
CA GLY A 293 -9.08 17.26 -2.06
C GLY A 293 -9.76 17.87 -3.30
N ILE A 294 -9.38 17.42 -4.51
CA ILE A 294 -10.05 17.85 -5.75
C ILE A 294 -11.45 17.24 -5.82
N VAL A 295 -11.58 15.95 -5.57
CA VAL A 295 -12.86 15.23 -5.54
C VAL A 295 -13.82 15.87 -4.52
N GLU A 296 -13.36 16.13 -3.31
CA GLU A 296 -14.18 16.79 -2.27
C GLU A 296 -14.67 18.18 -2.72
N ARG A 297 -13.84 18.98 -3.39
CA ARG A 297 -14.24 20.29 -3.90
C ARG A 297 -15.29 20.20 -5.02
N VAL A 298 -15.16 19.23 -5.92
CA VAL A 298 -16.11 19.01 -7.02
C VAL A 298 -17.47 18.57 -6.49
N PHE A 299 -17.47 17.66 -5.49
CA PHE A 299 -18.72 17.16 -4.90
C PHE A 299 -19.34 18.13 -3.89
N ALA A 300 -18.54 18.94 -3.16
CA ALA A 300 -19.05 19.97 -2.25
C ALA A 300 -19.69 21.17 -2.97
N ARG A 301 -19.41 21.36 -4.27
CA ARG A 301 -20.05 22.40 -5.09
C ARG A 301 -21.46 22.05 -5.59
N ARG A 302 -22.00 20.86 -5.29
CA ARG A 302 -23.41 20.57 -5.51
C ARG A 302 -24.23 21.13 -4.35
N PRO A 303 -24.91 22.31 -4.51
CA PRO A 303 -25.78 22.83 -3.47
C PRO A 303 -26.85 21.79 -3.16
N SER A 304 -27.12 21.57 -1.87
CA SER A 304 -28.15 20.63 -1.45
C SER A 304 -29.50 21.07 -2.03
N ALA A 305 -30.38 20.11 -2.35
CA ALA A 305 -31.71 20.40 -2.84
C ALA A 305 -32.53 21.32 -1.91
N ALA A 306 -32.13 21.40 -0.62
CA ALA A 306 -32.70 22.29 0.38
C ALA A 306 -32.25 23.75 0.19
N GLU A 307 -31.01 24.01 -0.21
CA GLU A 307 -30.52 25.35 -0.48
C GLU A 307 -31.10 25.94 -1.80
N ARG A 308 -31.35 25.08 -2.82
CA ARG A 308 -32.06 25.51 -4.04
C ARG A 308 -33.49 25.92 -3.73
N LYS A 309 -34.21 25.19 -2.87
CA LYS A 309 -35.58 25.55 -2.48
C LYS A 309 -35.63 26.84 -1.64
N ALA A 310 -34.58 27.15 -0.88
CA ALA A 310 -34.52 28.39 -0.12
C ALA A 310 -34.22 29.63 -1.01
N SER A 311 -33.47 29.45 -2.11
CA SER A 311 -33.23 30.54 -3.07
C SER A 311 -34.43 30.82 -3.99
N ASP A 312 -35.20 29.79 -4.34
CA ASP A 312 -36.40 29.91 -5.19
C ASP A 312 -37.65 30.38 -4.40
N GLY A 313 -37.62 30.32 -3.06
CA GLY A 313 -38.69 30.83 -2.19
C GLY A 313 -38.50 32.28 -1.70
N ALA A 314 -37.36 32.90 -2.05
CA ALA A 314 -36.99 34.26 -1.65
C ALA A 314 -37.03 35.29 -2.84
N ALA A 315 -37.46 34.81 -4.03
CA ALA A 315 -37.75 35.64 -5.20
C ALA A 315 -39.27 35.70 -5.43
#